data_93281a75801d407e87ba0b8264cb837b
#
_entry.id   93281a75801d407e87ba0b8264cb837b
#
_cell.length_a   1.000
_cell.length_b   1.000
_cell.length_c   1.000
_cell.angle_alpha   90.00
_cell.angle_beta   90.00
_cell.angle_gamma   90.00
#
_symmetry.space_group_name_H-M   'P 1'
#
loop_
_entity.id
_entity.type
_entity.pdbx_description
1 polymer ?
#
loop_
_entity_poly.entity_id
_entity_poly.type
_entity_poly.pdbx_seq_one_letter_code
_entity_poly.pdbx_strand_id
1 'polypeptide(L)'
;MKQTVLDASAVISFFEGRSGAEAIEELLAQGVAGKTELYISVVNWGEVYYSTWQTHGHESARKTAAEISHLPIEIVNADSELTKTAATLRAKHRLPYADCFAAALAMIQKAQLVTSDQNFSKVKSEIEILFL
;
A
#
# COMPACT_ATOMS: atom_id res chain seq x y z
N MET A 1 1.09 -19.12 -3.73
CA MET A 1 0.12 -18.02 -3.65
C MET A 1 0.84 -16.70 -3.87
N LYS A 2 0.28 -15.86 -4.72
CA LYS A 2 0.86 -14.55 -5.00
C LYS A 2 0.66 -13.61 -3.82
N GLN A 3 1.67 -12.79 -3.55
CA GLN A 3 1.57 -11.78 -2.50
C GLN A 3 1.64 -10.37 -3.12
N THR A 4 0.84 -9.47 -2.60
CA THR A 4 0.67 -8.12 -3.14
C THR A 4 0.66 -7.11 -2.00
N VAL A 5 1.46 -6.07 -2.12
CA VAL A 5 1.48 -4.95 -1.20
C VAL A 5 0.81 -3.76 -1.87
N LEU A 6 -0.14 -3.14 -1.18
CA LEU A 6 -0.78 -1.91 -1.63
C LEU A 6 -0.16 -0.74 -0.88
N ASP A 7 0.23 0.32 -1.61
CA ASP A 7 0.62 1.56 -0.95
C ASP A 7 -0.61 2.43 -0.69
N ALA A 8 -0.41 3.59 -0.08
CA ALA A 8 -1.53 4.49 0.23
C ALA A 8 -2.23 4.97 -1.03
N SER A 9 -1.48 5.26 -2.10
CA SER A 9 -2.05 5.77 -3.35
C SER A 9 -3.00 4.76 -3.99
N ALA A 10 -2.66 3.47 -3.94
CA ALA A 10 -3.51 2.41 -4.49
C ALA A 10 -4.84 2.32 -3.74
N VAL A 11 -4.79 2.35 -2.41
CA VAL A 11 -5.99 2.28 -1.58
C VAL A 11 -6.86 3.53 -1.76
N ILE A 12 -6.24 4.71 -1.77
CA ILE A 12 -6.96 5.97 -2.01
C ILE A 12 -7.62 5.95 -3.39
N SER A 13 -6.93 5.49 -4.42
CA SER A 13 -7.49 5.39 -5.77
C SER A 13 -8.74 4.52 -5.81
N PHE A 14 -8.72 3.42 -5.06
CA PHE A 14 -9.90 2.54 -4.97
C PHE A 14 -11.08 3.26 -4.32
N PHE A 15 -10.89 3.89 -3.16
CA PHE A 15 -11.99 4.53 -2.44
C PHE A 15 -12.51 5.78 -3.14
N GLU A 16 -11.66 6.48 -3.89
CA GLU A 16 -12.07 7.69 -4.62
C GLU A 16 -12.50 7.42 -6.05
N GLY A 17 -12.54 6.17 -6.48
CA GLY A 17 -12.97 5.81 -7.82
C GLY A 17 -12.09 6.37 -8.92
N ARG A 18 -10.77 6.51 -8.65
CA ARG A 18 -9.82 7.03 -9.63
C ARG A 18 -9.46 5.98 -10.66
N SER A 19 -8.70 6.41 -11.67
CA SER A 19 -8.06 5.49 -12.61
C SER A 19 -7.29 4.41 -11.81
N GLY A 20 -7.49 3.15 -12.15
CA GLY A 20 -6.88 2.04 -11.42
C GLY A 20 -7.78 1.42 -10.35
N ALA A 21 -8.92 2.04 -10.01
CA ALA A 21 -9.83 1.49 -9.01
C ALA A 21 -10.33 0.10 -9.38
N GLU A 22 -10.59 -0.15 -10.68
CA GLU A 22 -11.03 -1.46 -11.14
C GLU A 22 -9.95 -2.53 -10.94
N ALA A 23 -8.68 -2.18 -11.13
CA ALA A 23 -7.57 -3.12 -10.90
C ALA A 23 -7.48 -3.50 -9.43
N ILE A 24 -7.70 -2.56 -8.53
CA ILE A 24 -7.72 -2.84 -7.09
C ILE A 24 -8.93 -3.70 -6.73
N GLU A 25 -10.10 -3.40 -7.29
CA GLU A 25 -11.29 -4.21 -7.07
C GLU A 25 -11.04 -5.67 -7.45
N GLU A 26 -10.39 -5.91 -8.58
CA GLU A 26 -10.03 -7.26 -9.02
C GLU A 26 -9.06 -7.93 -8.05
N LEU A 27 -8.06 -7.19 -7.54
CA LEU A 27 -7.13 -7.74 -6.54
C LEU A 27 -7.86 -8.10 -5.25
N LEU A 28 -8.82 -7.28 -4.82
CA LEU A 28 -9.63 -7.58 -3.64
C LEU A 28 -10.46 -8.84 -3.85
N ALA A 29 -11.04 -9.00 -5.03
CA ALA A 29 -11.79 -10.21 -5.37
C ALA A 29 -10.88 -11.45 -5.34
N GLN A 30 -9.67 -11.33 -5.85
CA GLN A 30 -8.69 -12.41 -5.79
C GLN A 30 -8.29 -12.72 -4.34
N GLY A 31 -8.20 -11.70 -3.49
CA GLY A 31 -7.94 -11.87 -2.07
C GLY A 31 -9.03 -12.66 -1.36
N VAL A 32 -10.28 -12.32 -1.64
CA VAL A 32 -11.44 -13.06 -1.12
C VAL A 32 -11.41 -14.52 -1.59
N ALA A 33 -11.05 -14.75 -2.84
CA ALA A 33 -10.97 -16.08 -3.43
C ALA A 33 -9.75 -16.90 -2.96
N GLY A 34 -8.84 -16.28 -2.18
CA GLY A 34 -7.64 -16.96 -1.71
C GLY A 34 -6.53 -17.11 -2.75
N LYS A 35 -6.61 -16.36 -3.85
CA LYS A 35 -5.62 -16.42 -4.93
C LYS A 35 -4.42 -15.51 -4.71
N THR A 36 -4.56 -14.53 -3.84
CA THR A 36 -3.47 -13.61 -3.47
C THR A 36 -3.62 -13.23 -2.01
N GLU A 37 -2.51 -12.88 -1.37
CA GLU A 37 -2.54 -12.25 -0.05
C GLU A 37 -2.23 -10.77 -0.25
N LEU A 38 -3.03 -9.91 0.38
CA LEU A 38 -2.92 -8.46 0.26
C LEU A 38 -2.45 -7.86 1.57
N TYR A 39 -1.48 -6.96 1.49
CA TYR A 39 -0.89 -6.31 2.65
C TYR A 39 -0.83 -4.81 2.46
N ILE A 40 -0.90 -4.07 3.55
CA ILE A 40 -0.56 -2.66 3.62
C ILE A 40 0.27 -2.42 4.87
N SER A 41 1.36 -1.65 4.75
CA SER A 41 2.11 -1.21 5.92
C SER A 41 1.23 -0.30 6.78
N VAL A 42 1.35 -0.41 8.11
CA VAL A 42 0.61 0.47 9.03
C VAL A 42 0.94 1.94 8.78
N VAL A 43 2.17 2.25 8.32
CA VAL A 43 2.56 3.62 7.97
C VAL A 43 1.73 4.12 6.78
N ASN A 44 1.55 3.29 5.77
CA ASN A 44 0.75 3.65 4.59
C ASN A 44 -0.75 3.67 4.92
N TRP A 45 -1.20 2.80 5.82
CA TRP A 45 -2.56 2.87 6.35
C TRP A 45 -2.80 4.23 7.02
N GLY A 46 -1.82 4.70 7.81
CA GLY A 46 -1.89 6.02 8.42
C GLY A 46 -2.01 7.15 7.40
N GLU A 47 -1.29 7.03 6.26
CA GLU A 47 -1.41 8.00 5.19
C GLU A 47 -2.83 8.01 4.59
N VAL A 48 -3.43 6.85 4.39
CA VAL A 48 -4.81 6.77 3.92
C VAL A 48 -5.73 7.49 4.90
N TYR A 49 -5.53 7.25 6.18
CA TYR A 49 -6.37 7.83 7.24
C TYR A 49 -6.28 9.37 7.26
N TYR A 50 -5.07 9.92 7.38
CA TYR A 50 -4.95 11.38 7.48
C TYR A 50 -5.27 12.09 6.16
N SER A 51 -4.93 11.48 5.04
CA SER A 51 -5.22 12.07 3.73
C SER A 51 -6.72 12.16 3.48
N THR A 52 -7.45 11.10 3.83
CA THR A 52 -8.90 11.09 3.73
C THR A 52 -9.51 12.12 4.67
N TRP A 53 -8.98 12.23 5.89
CA TRP A 53 -9.43 13.24 6.85
C TRP A 53 -9.24 14.67 6.28
N GLN A 54 -8.04 14.96 5.78
CA GLN A 54 -7.74 16.29 5.26
C GLN A 54 -8.57 16.65 4.03
N THR A 55 -8.88 15.67 3.19
CA THR A 55 -9.61 15.89 1.95
C THR A 55 -11.12 15.84 2.13
N HIS A 56 -11.63 14.93 2.94
CA HIS A 56 -13.08 14.63 3.04
C HIS A 56 -13.66 14.75 4.45
N GLY A 57 -12.83 15.03 5.45
CA GLY A 57 -13.26 15.20 6.83
C GLY A 57 -13.08 13.95 7.70
N HIS A 58 -13.18 14.16 9.01
CA HIS A 58 -12.91 13.12 10.01
C HIS A 58 -13.88 11.92 9.87
N GLU A 59 -15.16 12.20 9.63
CA GLU A 59 -16.15 11.11 9.49
C GLU A 59 -15.83 10.21 8.31
N SER A 60 -15.41 10.78 7.18
CA SER A 60 -14.99 10.00 6.01
C SER A 60 -13.77 9.15 6.32
N ALA A 61 -12.81 9.68 7.09
CA ALA A 61 -11.63 8.91 7.49
C ALA A 61 -12.03 7.72 8.36
N ARG A 62 -12.94 7.91 9.31
CA ARG A 62 -13.44 6.84 10.17
C ARG A 62 -14.16 5.76 9.36
N LYS A 63 -15.00 6.16 8.41
CA LYS A 63 -15.71 5.23 7.52
C LYS A 63 -14.73 4.42 6.69
N THR A 64 -13.74 5.08 6.09
CA THR A 64 -12.75 4.40 5.28
C THR A 64 -11.96 3.38 6.11
N ALA A 65 -11.53 3.75 7.32
CA ALA A 65 -10.83 2.84 8.21
C ALA A 65 -11.69 1.61 8.54
N ALA A 66 -12.97 1.83 8.82
CA ALA A 66 -13.91 0.73 9.11
C ALA A 66 -14.07 -0.18 7.88
N GLU A 67 -14.19 0.40 6.69
CA GLU A 67 -14.31 -0.38 5.45
C GLU A 67 -13.05 -1.22 5.18
N ILE A 68 -11.87 -0.64 5.39
CA ILE A 68 -10.60 -1.39 5.22
C ILE A 68 -10.56 -2.60 6.16
N SER A 69 -11.08 -2.47 7.38
CA SER A 69 -11.08 -3.58 8.33
C SER A 69 -11.93 -4.78 7.88
N HIS A 70 -12.81 -4.59 6.90
CA HIS A 70 -13.64 -5.65 6.32
C HIS A 70 -13.11 -6.16 4.97
N LEU A 71 -12.04 -5.57 4.47
CA LEU A 71 -11.40 -6.01 3.23
C LEU A 71 -10.32 -7.06 3.51
N PRO A 72 -10.00 -7.91 2.53
CA PRO A 72 -8.97 -8.93 2.71
C PRO A 72 -7.56 -8.34 2.61
N ILE A 73 -7.29 -7.31 3.40
CA ILE A 73 -6.00 -6.62 3.46
C ILE A 73 -5.46 -6.74 4.88
N GLU A 74 -4.28 -7.32 5.02
CA GLU A 74 -3.63 -7.38 6.33
C GLU A 74 -2.82 -6.10 6.54
N ILE A 75 -3.04 -5.43 7.68
CA ILE A 75 -2.25 -4.28 8.10
C ILE A 75 -1.02 -4.80 8.83
N VAL A 76 0.16 -4.53 8.29
CA VAL A 76 1.42 -5.03 8.85
C VAL A 76 2.07 -3.96 9.71
N ASN A 77 2.34 -4.28 10.97
CA ASN A 77 2.97 -3.35 11.90
C ASN A 77 4.40 -3.02 11.47
N ALA A 78 4.81 -1.78 11.77
CA ALA A 78 6.16 -1.31 11.48
C ALA A 78 7.12 -1.76 12.57
N ASP A 79 7.53 -3.02 12.53
CA ASP A 79 8.52 -3.54 13.47
C ASP A 79 9.93 -3.05 13.10
N SER A 80 10.93 -3.48 13.87
CA SER A 80 12.30 -3.00 13.65
C SER A 80 12.89 -3.51 12.33
N GLU A 81 12.55 -4.71 11.89
CA GLU A 81 13.03 -5.24 10.61
C GLU A 81 12.48 -4.43 9.43
N LEU A 82 11.17 -4.22 9.41
CA LEU A 82 10.53 -3.42 8.36
C LEU A 82 11.08 -2.00 8.36
N THR A 83 11.22 -1.39 9.54
CA THR A 83 11.71 -0.02 9.67
C THR A 83 13.15 0.10 9.20
N LYS A 84 14.01 -0.85 9.55
CA LYS A 84 15.41 -0.85 9.11
C LYS A 84 15.50 -0.98 7.58
N THR A 85 14.71 -1.85 6.99
CA THR A 85 14.66 -2.01 5.53
C THR A 85 14.17 -0.74 4.85
N ALA A 86 13.12 -0.11 5.39
CA ALA A 86 12.62 1.17 4.87
C ALA A 86 13.67 2.27 4.98
N ALA A 87 14.36 2.35 6.11
CA ALA A 87 15.43 3.34 6.33
C ALA A 87 16.59 3.12 5.36
N THR A 88 16.93 1.87 5.07
CA THR A 88 17.97 1.53 4.09
C THR A 88 17.59 2.04 2.70
N LEU A 89 16.35 1.82 2.29
CA LEU A 89 15.85 2.31 1.00
C LEU A 89 15.86 3.86 0.96
N ARG A 90 15.49 4.49 2.08
CA ARG A 90 15.51 5.96 2.15
C ARG A 90 16.93 6.51 2.03
N ALA A 91 17.92 5.85 2.62
CA ALA A 91 19.31 6.25 2.53
C ALA A 91 19.86 6.11 1.11
N LYS A 92 19.42 5.11 0.37
CA LYS A 92 19.92 4.81 -0.99
C LYS A 92 19.16 5.56 -2.09
N HIS A 93 17.90 5.90 -1.86
CA HIS A 93 17.01 6.44 -2.88
C HIS A 93 16.31 7.70 -2.38
N ARG A 94 15.86 8.54 -3.32
CA ARG A 94 15.13 9.77 -2.99
C ARG A 94 13.62 9.52 -3.02
N LEU A 95 13.18 8.61 -2.16
CA LEU A 95 11.75 8.34 -1.95
C LEU A 95 11.32 8.94 -0.63
N PRO A 96 10.10 9.49 -0.54
CA PRO A 96 9.54 9.86 0.76
C PRO A 96 9.59 8.67 1.72
N TYR A 97 9.81 8.93 2.99
CA TYR A 97 10.01 7.86 3.97
C TYR A 97 8.84 6.89 4.04
N ALA A 98 7.61 7.42 4.00
CA ALA A 98 6.43 6.56 4.00
C ALA A 98 6.41 5.60 2.80
N ASP A 99 6.82 6.08 1.61
CA ASP A 99 6.90 5.23 0.42
C ASP A 99 7.92 4.11 0.59
N CYS A 100 8.99 4.38 1.34
CA CYS A 100 10.01 3.36 1.63
C CYS A 100 9.43 2.21 2.45
N PHE A 101 8.42 2.44 3.28
CA PHE A 101 7.76 1.37 4.01
C PHE A 101 6.97 0.44 3.10
N ALA A 102 6.29 0.98 2.08
CA ALA A 102 5.60 0.15 1.10
C ALA A 102 6.60 -0.71 0.31
N ALA A 103 7.67 -0.10 -0.17
CA ALA A 103 8.71 -0.82 -0.91
C ALA A 103 9.41 -1.87 -0.03
N ALA A 104 9.72 -1.52 1.22
CA ALA A 104 10.35 -2.44 2.16
C ALA A 104 9.47 -3.65 2.46
N LEU A 105 8.18 -3.42 2.64
CA LEU A 105 7.24 -4.53 2.88
C LEU A 105 7.18 -5.46 1.68
N ALA A 106 7.17 -4.90 0.46
CA ALA A 106 7.20 -5.70 -0.76
C ALA A 106 8.47 -6.55 -0.84
N MET A 107 9.61 -5.99 -0.46
CA MET A 107 10.87 -6.74 -0.43
C MET A 107 10.81 -7.89 0.56
N ILE A 108 10.37 -7.63 1.79
CA ILE A 108 10.34 -8.63 2.87
C ILE A 108 9.35 -9.74 2.53
N GLN A 109 8.18 -9.40 2.01
CA GLN A 109 7.14 -10.36 1.65
C GLN A 109 7.40 -11.04 0.30
N LYS A 110 8.41 -10.60 -0.44
CA LYS A 110 8.65 -11.04 -1.82
C LYS A 110 7.38 -10.89 -2.66
N ALA A 111 6.75 -9.72 -2.53
CA ALA A 111 5.47 -9.37 -3.13
C ALA A 111 5.65 -8.36 -4.25
N GLN A 112 4.66 -8.29 -5.14
CA GLN A 112 4.59 -7.13 -6.03
C GLN A 112 4.04 -5.95 -5.25
N LEU A 113 4.50 -4.75 -5.58
CA LEU A 113 3.96 -3.51 -5.07
C LEU A 113 2.98 -2.95 -6.09
N VAL A 114 1.78 -2.54 -5.64
CA VAL A 114 0.78 -1.90 -6.48
C VAL A 114 0.66 -0.44 -6.06
N THR A 115 0.85 0.47 -7.00
CA THR A 115 0.91 1.91 -6.72
C THR A 115 0.45 2.71 -7.94
N SER A 116 -0.05 3.93 -7.69
CA SER A 116 -0.28 4.91 -8.75
C SER A 116 0.85 5.94 -8.83
N ASP A 117 1.88 5.83 -7.98
CA ASP A 117 2.97 6.80 -7.89
C ASP A 117 4.17 6.35 -8.71
N GLN A 118 4.46 7.08 -9.79
CA GLN A 118 5.57 6.78 -10.70
C GLN A 118 6.95 6.94 -10.05
N ASN A 119 7.05 7.61 -8.90
CA ASN A 119 8.32 7.74 -8.19
C ASN A 119 8.89 6.39 -7.74
N PHE A 120 8.05 5.37 -7.59
CA PHE A 120 8.52 4.03 -7.26
C PHE A 120 9.38 3.40 -8.36
N SER A 121 9.43 3.98 -9.55
CA SER A 121 10.34 3.50 -10.60
C SER A 121 11.80 3.55 -10.16
N LYS A 122 12.12 4.36 -9.15
CA LYS A 122 13.47 4.45 -8.57
C LYS A 122 13.93 3.15 -7.92
N VAL A 123 13.00 2.27 -7.56
CA VAL A 123 13.30 0.97 -6.91
C VAL A 123 12.84 -0.21 -7.75
N LYS A 124 12.52 -0.03 -9.02
CA LYS A 124 12.01 -1.09 -9.89
C LYS A 124 13.00 -2.25 -10.12
N SER A 125 14.28 -2.02 -9.86
CA SER A 125 15.28 -3.07 -9.96
C SER A 125 15.29 -3.97 -8.72
N GLU A 126 14.66 -3.56 -7.63
CA GLU A 126 14.68 -4.27 -6.35
C GLU A 126 13.35 -4.97 -6.04
N ILE A 127 12.25 -4.50 -6.62
CA ILE A 127 10.91 -5.07 -6.41
C ILE A 127 10.12 -5.08 -7.71
N GLU A 128 9.17 -6.01 -7.81
CA GLU A 128 8.19 -6.03 -8.89
C GLU A 128 7.13 -4.97 -8.60
N ILE A 129 6.80 -4.13 -9.59
CA ILE A 129 5.83 -3.05 -9.41
C ILE A 129 4.75 -3.14 -10.49
N LEU A 130 3.49 -3.05 -10.06
CA LEU A 130 2.35 -2.84 -10.94
C LEU A 130 1.91 -1.39 -10.77
N PHE A 131 2.12 -0.59 -11.81
CA PHE A 131 1.65 0.80 -11.83
C PHE A 131 0.21 0.85 -12.31
N LEU A 132 -0.60 1.58 -11.58
CA LEU A 132 -2.02 1.77 -11.90
C LEU A 132 -2.22 2.88 -12.95
#